data_7df214eda568de2c0734b59c2a7119d5
#
_entry.id   7df214eda568de2c0734b59c2a7119d5
#
_cell.length_a   1.000
_cell.length_b   1.000
_cell.length_c   1.000
_cell.angle_alpha   90.00
_cell.angle_beta   90.00
_cell.angle_gamma   90.00
#
_symmetry.space_group_name_H-M   'P 1'
#
loop_
_entity.id
_entity.type
_entity.pdbx_description
1 polymer ?
#
loop_
_entity_poly.entity_id
_entity_poly.type
_entity_poly.pdbx_seq_one_letter_code
_entity_poly.pdbx_strand_id
1 'polypeptide(L)'
;MIIALADLGDADVQALIAFHQQAMQAGSPPGLSFALDLSGLADPVVSVWAVRVDDRVAAIGALKLLGGGQAELKSMRTHPDFLRRGIAAQLLEAIIDHARSQAITRLSLETGGGPAFDPALALYRKRGFVNGAAFGDYVLTDFNQCLHLTLV
;
A
#
# COMPACT_ATOMS: atom_id res chain seq x y z
N MET A 1 18.37 8.32 -0.58
CA MET A 1 17.15 7.52 -0.55
C MET A 1 17.04 6.69 -1.83
N ILE A 2 16.81 5.40 -1.69
CA ILE A 2 16.70 4.48 -2.82
C ILE A 2 15.32 3.82 -2.76
N ILE A 3 14.59 3.86 -3.88
CA ILE A 3 13.31 3.18 -4.04
C ILE A 3 13.49 2.10 -5.09
N ALA A 4 13.30 0.84 -4.70
CA ALA A 4 13.51 -0.31 -5.57
C ALA A 4 12.62 -1.48 -5.15
N LEU A 5 12.53 -2.50 -6.03
CA LEU A 5 11.88 -3.76 -5.66
C LEU A 5 12.53 -4.33 -4.41
N ALA A 6 11.70 -4.77 -3.47
CA ALA A 6 12.16 -5.32 -2.21
C ALA A 6 12.65 -6.75 -2.38
N ASP A 7 13.69 -7.10 -1.63
CA ASP A 7 14.04 -8.50 -1.39
C ASP A 7 13.25 -8.99 -0.18
N LEU A 8 12.30 -9.88 -0.41
CA LEU A 8 11.47 -10.45 0.67
C LEU A 8 12.26 -11.39 1.59
N GLY A 9 13.48 -11.73 1.24
CA GLY A 9 14.41 -12.46 2.12
C GLY A 9 15.11 -11.59 3.15
N ASP A 10 15.08 -10.26 3.00
CA ASP A 10 15.73 -9.34 3.94
C ASP A 10 14.97 -9.28 5.27
N ALA A 11 15.70 -9.44 6.37
CA ALA A 11 15.11 -9.46 7.70
C ALA A 11 14.42 -8.13 8.07
N ASP A 12 14.97 -7.00 7.67
CA ASP A 12 14.43 -5.68 7.95
C ASP A 12 13.18 -5.39 7.09
N VAL A 13 13.11 -5.88 5.86
CA VAL A 13 11.89 -5.86 5.05
C VAL A 13 10.80 -6.71 5.71
N GLN A 14 11.12 -7.93 6.11
CA GLN A 14 10.18 -8.81 6.79
C GLN A 14 9.67 -8.21 8.10
N ALA A 15 10.54 -7.54 8.86
CA ALA A 15 10.16 -6.88 10.11
C ALA A 15 9.13 -5.77 9.88
N LEU A 16 9.29 -4.97 8.83
CA LEU A 16 8.34 -3.90 8.52
C LEU A 16 7.00 -4.47 7.99
N ILE A 17 7.03 -5.54 7.22
CA ILE A 17 5.82 -6.27 6.80
C ILE A 17 5.04 -6.76 8.02
N ALA A 18 5.71 -7.39 8.96
CA ALA A 18 5.08 -7.89 10.18
C ALA A 18 4.52 -6.75 11.04
N PHE A 19 5.26 -5.66 11.19
CA PHE A 19 4.80 -4.46 11.88
C PHE A 19 3.53 -3.91 11.24
N HIS A 20 3.50 -3.80 9.92
CA HIS A 20 2.33 -3.32 9.18
C HIS A 20 1.11 -4.21 9.43
N GLN A 21 1.28 -5.53 9.31
CA GLN A 21 0.18 -6.48 9.51
C GLN A 21 -0.39 -6.38 10.92
N GLN A 22 0.48 -6.31 11.94
CA GLN A 22 0.06 -6.16 13.33
C GLN A 22 -0.67 -4.83 13.58
N ALA A 23 -0.15 -3.73 13.02
CA ALA A 23 -0.78 -2.41 13.15
C ALA A 23 -2.16 -2.39 12.51
N MET A 24 -2.31 -3.01 11.35
CA MET A 24 -3.60 -3.08 10.65
C MET A 24 -4.60 -3.95 11.42
N GLN A 25 -4.18 -5.06 11.97
CA GLN A 25 -5.04 -5.91 12.81
C GLN A 25 -5.48 -5.19 14.08
N ALA A 26 -4.56 -4.48 14.74
CA ALA A 26 -4.87 -3.72 15.95
C ALA A 26 -5.82 -2.54 15.70
N GLY A 27 -5.73 -1.90 14.52
CA GLY A 27 -6.56 -0.75 14.14
C GLY A 27 -7.87 -1.11 13.44
N SER A 28 -8.17 -2.40 13.25
CA SER A 28 -9.34 -2.87 12.51
C SER A 28 -10.22 -3.76 13.38
N PRO A 29 -11.56 -3.73 13.19
CA PRO A 29 -12.43 -4.72 13.81
C PRO A 29 -12.01 -6.14 13.41
N PRO A 30 -12.31 -7.17 14.25
CA PRO A 30 -11.97 -8.55 13.94
C PRO A 30 -12.49 -8.97 12.56
N GLY A 31 -11.61 -9.59 11.75
CA GLY A 31 -11.94 -10.06 10.41
C GLY A 31 -12.00 -8.98 9.32
N LEU A 32 -11.72 -7.72 9.63
CA LEU A 32 -11.78 -6.61 8.66
C LEU A 32 -10.40 -6.06 8.28
N SER A 33 -9.31 -6.71 8.69
CA SER A 33 -7.97 -6.41 8.18
C SER A 33 -7.65 -7.34 7.02
N PHE A 34 -7.29 -6.76 5.87
CA PHE A 34 -6.93 -7.49 4.65
C PHE A 34 -5.45 -7.31 4.29
N ALA A 35 -4.64 -6.88 5.25
CA ALA A 35 -3.20 -6.77 5.06
C ALA A 35 -2.58 -8.15 4.77
N LEU A 36 -1.78 -8.21 3.70
CA LEU A 36 -1.11 -9.46 3.31
C LEU A 36 0.06 -9.77 4.23
N ASP A 37 0.22 -11.04 4.55
CA ASP A 37 1.43 -11.56 5.19
C ASP A 37 2.54 -11.73 4.14
N LEU A 38 3.70 -12.23 4.60
CA LEU A 38 4.86 -12.44 3.73
C LEU A 38 4.52 -13.39 2.57
N SER A 39 3.77 -14.45 2.82
CA SER A 39 3.41 -15.39 1.76
C SER A 39 2.46 -14.78 0.72
N GLY A 40 1.52 -13.96 1.15
CA GLY A 40 0.64 -13.22 0.25
C GLY A 40 1.39 -12.21 -0.62
N LEU A 41 2.38 -11.53 -0.04
CA LEU A 41 3.23 -10.59 -0.78
C LEU A 41 4.19 -11.29 -1.75
N ALA A 42 4.47 -12.57 -1.57
CA ALA A 42 5.30 -13.36 -2.47
C ALA A 42 4.54 -13.91 -3.69
N ASP A 43 3.23 -13.69 -3.79
CA ASP A 43 2.44 -14.09 -4.94
C ASP A 43 2.99 -13.40 -6.21
N PRO A 44 3.13 -14.14 -7.35
CA PRO A 44 3.66 -13.57 -8.60
C PRO A 44 2.92 -12.34 -9.15
N VAL A 45 1.63 -12.17 -8.82
CA VAL A 45 0.87 -10.98 -9.25
C VAL A 45 1.11 -9.77 -8.36
N VAL A 46 1.90 -9.91 -7.30
CA VAL A 46 2.23 -8.84 -6.36
C VAL A 46 3.68 -8.43 -6.54
N SER A 47 3.91 -7.13 -6.70
CA SER A 47 5.24 -6.51 -6.66
C SER A 47 5.36 -5.70 -5.38
N VAL A 48 6.48 -5.83 -4.68
CA VAL A 48 6.75 -5.10 -3.44
C VAL A 48 7.94 -4.19 -3.62
N TRP A 49 7.81 -2.93 -3.19
CA TRP A 49 8.91 -1.96 -3.17
C TRP A 49 9.31 -1.65 -1.74
N ALA A 50 10.58 -1.36 -1.57
CA ALA A 50 11.12 -0.82 -0.32
C ALA A 50 11.83 0.50 -0.60
N VAL A 51 11.74 1.41 0.35
CA VAL A 51 12.54 2.64 0.39
C VAL A 51 13.63 2.45 1.42
N ARG A 52 14.89 2.68 1.01
CA ARG A 52 16.04 2.64 1.92
C ARG A 52 16.62 4.03 2.09
N VAL A 53 16.87 4.38 3.34
CA VAL A 53 17.54 5.60 3.76
C VAL A 53 18.68 5.19 4.68
N ASP A 54 19.90 5.52 4.32
CA ASP A 54 21.12 5.13 5.08
C ASP A 54 21.15 3.64 5.43
N ASP A 55 20.88 2.78 4.43
CA ASP A 55 20.84 1.32 4.52
C ASP A 55 19.72 0.75 5.42
N ARG A 56 18.82 1.60 5.90
CA ARG A 56 17.65 1.16 6.67
C ARG A 56 16.40 1.15 5.80
N VAL A 57 15.52 0.18 6.02
CA VAL A 57 14.20 0.16 5.38
C VAL A 57 13.31 1.21 6.04
N ALA A 58 12.99 2.26 5.28
CA ALA A 58 12.17 3.38 5.75
C ALA A 58 10.69 3.21 5.44
N ALA A 59 10.36 2.49 4.35
CA ALA A 59 8.98 2.26 3.95
C ALA A 59 8.87 1.06 3.03
N ILE A 60 7.67 0.49 2.97
CA ILE A 60 7.28 -0.53 1.99
C ILE A 60 5.96 -0.14 1.33
N GLY A 61 5.71 -0.71 0.15
CA GLY A 61 4.44 -0.62 -0.55
C GLY A 61 4.35 -1.73 -1.59
N ALA A 62 3.14 -2.10 -1.97
CA ALA A 62 2.92 -3.20 -2.90
C ALA A 62 1.86 -2.85 -3.94
N LEU A 63 1.99 -3.48 -5.10
CA LEU A 63 1.05 -3.40 -6.21
C LEU A 63 0.62 -4.81 -6.58
N LYS A 64 -0.69 -5.06 -6.57
CA LYS A 64 -1.27 -6.32 -6.98
C LYS A 64 -1.99 -6.14 -8.31
N LEU A 65 -1.61 -6.90 -9.33
CA LEU A 65 -2.28 -6.88 -10.62
C LEU A 65 -3.64 -7.59 -10.51
N LEU A 66 -4.69 -6.93 -11.02
CA LEU A 66 -6.06 -7.45 -10.98
C LEU A 66 -6.55 -7.90 -12.35
N GLY A 67 -5.79 -7.62 -13.42
CA GLY A 67 -6.22 -7.86 -14.80
C GLY A 67 -7.04 -6.69 -15.36
N GLY A 68 -7.22 -6.66 -16.69
CA GLY A 68 -8.03 -5.65 -17.34
C GLY A 68 -7.54 -4.22 -17.21
N GLY A 69 -6.24 -4.02 -17.02
CA GLY A 69 -5.67 -2.68 -16.80
C GLY A 69 -5.88 -2.12 -15.40
N GLN A 70 -6.26 -2.96 -14.45
CA GLN A 70 -6.50 -2.57 -13.06
C GLN A 70 -5.46 -3.17 -12.13
N ALA A 71 -5.11 -2.42 -11.08
CA ALA A 71 -4.21 -2.87 -10.03
C ALA A 71 -4.62 -2.29 -8.67
N GLU A 72 -4.18 -2.96 -7.62
CA GLU A 72 -4.46 -2.57 -6.24
C GLU A 72 -3.19 -2.16 -5.53
N LEU A 73 -3.22 -0.98 -4.91
CA LEU A 73 -2.18 -0.53 -3.99
C LEU A 73 -2.41 -1.16 -2.61
N LYS A 74 -1.39 -1.82 -2.08
CA LYS A 74 -1.48 -2.54 -0.79
C LYS A 74 -0.25 -2.28 0.07
N SER A 75 -0.39 -2.56 1.35
CA SER A 75 0.75 -2.67 2.30
C SER A 75 1.64 -1.43 2.36
N MET A 76 1.05 -0.25 2.19
CA MET A 76 1.79 1.01 2.35
C MET A 76 2.06 1.25 3.83
N ARG A 77 3.35 1.26 4.20
CA ARG A 77 3.77 1.50 5.58
C ARG A 77 5.10 2.22 5.63
N THR A 78 5.14 3.31 6.39
CA THR A 78 6.39 3.99 6.74
C THR A 78 6.84 3.54 8.12
N HIS A 79 8.13 3.20 8.25
CA HIS A 79 8.71 2.87 9.54
C HIS A 79 8.60 4.08 10.49
N PRO A 80 8.27 3.86 11.78
CA PRO A 80 8.05 4.98 12.73
C PRO A 80 9.20 5.98 12.82
N ASP A 81 10.45 5.55 12.64
CA ASP A 81 11.61 6.43 12.69
C ASP A 81 11.71 7.38 11.49
N PHE A 82 10.92 7.17 10.45
CA PHE A 82 11.00 7.91 9.19
C PHE A 82 9.72 8.67 8.85
N LEU A 83 8.81 8.83 9.80
CA LEU A 83 7.56 9.54 9.57
C LEU A 83 7.79 11.02 9.27
N ARG A 84 6.88 11.63 8.53
CA ARG A 84 6.83 13.07 8.21
C ARG A 84 8.03 13.57 7.40
N ARG A 85 8.63 12.71 6.59
CA ARG A 85 9.74 13.08 5.69
C ARG A 85 9.36 13.02 4.21
N GLY A 86 8.08 12.84 3.88
CA GLY A 86 7.60 12.74 2.51
C GLY A 86 7.95 11.42 1.81
N ILE A 87 8.41 10.41 2.54
CA ILE A 87 8.86 9.13 1.98
C ILE A 87 7.70 8.36 1.36
N ALA A 88 6.55 8.31 2.05
CA ALA A 88 5.37 7.61 1.54
C ALA A 88 4.88 8.24 0.23
N ALA A 89 4.90 9.57 0.11
CA ALA A 89 4.50 10.26 -1.12
C ALA A 89 5.44 9.92 -2.27
N GLN A 90 6.73 9.86 -2.04
CA GLN A 90 7.71 9.50 -3.07
C GLN A 90 7.57 8.03 -3.48
N LEU A 91 7.35 7.13 -2.54
CA LEU A 91 7.09 5.73 -2.83
C LEU A 91 5.81 5.57 -3.66
N LEU A 92 4.75 6.27 -3.29
CA LEU A 92 3.48 6.25 -4.03
C LEU A 92 3.69 6.69 -5.49
N GLU A 93 4.45 7.77 -5.73
CA GLU A 93 4.76 8.22 -7.09
C GLU A 93 5.54 7.17 -7.88
N ALA A 94 6.51 6.50 -7.26
CA ALA A 94 7.27 5.44 -7.92
C ALA A 94 6.38 4.25 -8.31
N ILE A 95 5.44 3.87 -7.45
CA ILE A 95 4.48 2.80 -7.74
C ILE A 95 3.52 3.22 -8.86
N ILE A 96 3.04 4.45 -8.84
CA ILE A 96 2.17 5.00 -9.91
C ILE A 96 2.90 4.99 -11.25
N ASP A 97 4.15 5.43 -11.29
CA ASP A 97 4.94 5.44 -12.51
C ASP A 97 5.15 4.03 -13.05
N HIS A 98 5.43 3.07 -12.16
CA HIS A 98 5.53 1.67 -12.56
C HIS A 98 4.20 1.15 -13.11
N ALA A 99 3.08 1.42 -12.43
CA ALA A 99 1.75 1.01 -12.89
C ALA A 99 1.45 1.55 -14.30
N ARG A 100 1.77 2.82 -14.56
CA ARG A 100 1.65 3.40 -15.91
C ARG A 100 2.49 2.65 -16.94
N SER A 101 3.72 2.28 -16.58
CA SER A 101 4.60 1.52 -17.48
C SER A 101 4.06 0.14 -17.82
N GLN A 102 3.18 -0.41 -16.98
CA GLN A 102 2.51 -1.69 -17.17
C GLN A 102 1.12 -1.57 -17.82
N ALA A 103 0.82 -0.41 -18.40
CA ALA A 103 -0.48 -0.12 -19.01
C ALA A 103 -1.66 -0.22 -18.03
N ILE A 104 -1.43 0.00 -16.75
CA ILE A 104 -2.50 0.10 -15.74
C ILE A 104 -3.18 1.46 -15.91
N THR A 105 -4.51 1.44 -16.04
CA THR A 105 -5.33 2.63 -16.23
C THR A 105 -6.12 3.02 -14.99
N ARG A 106 -6.27 2.10 -14.04
CA ARG A 106 -6.97 2.35 -12.78
C ARG A 106 -6.22 1.69 -11.62
N LEU A 107 -5.85 2.51 -10.66
CA LEU A 107 -5.25 2.08 -9.40
C LEU A 107 -6.28 2.24 -8.29
N SER A 108 -6.49 1.18 -7.51
CA SER A 108 -7.49 1.15 -6.45
C SER A 108 -6.85 0.74 -5.13
N LEU A 109 -7.47 1.11 -4.04
CA LEU A 109 -7.06 0.68 -2.70
C LEU A 109 -8.28 0.52 -1.80
N GLU A 110 -8.15 -0.34 -0.80
CA GLU A 110 -9.11 -0.48 0.29
C GLU A 110 -8.39 -0.12 1.58
N THR A 111 -9.05 0.63 2.44
CA THR A 111 -8.49 1.05 3.73
C THR A 111 -9.59 1.21 4.77
N GLY A 112 -9.20 1.25 6.03
CA GLY A 112 -10.13 1.50 7.13
C GLY A 112 -10.49 2.97 7.27
N GLY A 113 -11.32 3.25 8.26
CA GLY A 113 -11.67 4.59 8.71
C GLY A 113 -11.26 4.81 10.15
N GLY A 114 -11.33 6.07 10.58
CA GLY A 114 -10.96 6.50 11.92
C GLY A 114 -9.55 7.10 12.00
N PRO A 115 -9.18 7.63 13.19
CA PRO A 115 -7.96 8.44 13.33
C PRO A 115 -6.67 7.72 12.91
N ALA A 116 -6.59 6.41 13.11
CA ALA A 116 -5.39 5.64 12.73
C ALA A 116 -5.15 5.62 11.22
N PHE A 117 -6.20 5.82 10.41
CA PHE A 117 -6.13 5.80 8.95
C PHE A 117 -6.09 7.19 8.32
N ASP A 118 -6.32 8.26 9.09
CA ASP A 118 -6.40 9.63 8.58
C ASP A 118 -5.12 10.07 7.83
N PRO A 119 -3.89 9.79 8.31
CA PRO A 119 -2.69 10.18 7.58
C PRO A 119 -2.59 9.53 6.21
N ALA A 120 -2.92 8.25 6.11
CA ALA A 120 -2.89 7.54 4.83
C ALA A 120 -3.97 8.08 3.87
N LEU A 121 -5.18 8.30 4.36
CA LEU A 121 -6.26 8.89 3.57
C LEU A 121 -5.89 10.28 3.05
N ALA A 122 -5.27 11.10 3.88
CA ALA A 122 -4.81 12.43 3.47
C ALA A 122 -3.79 12.34 2.33
N LEU A 123 -2.84 11.40 2.42
CA LEU A 123 -1.86 11.13 1.36
C LEU A 123 -2.55 10.77 0.05
N TYR A 124 -3.46 9.81 0.08
CA TYR A 124 -4.13 9.31 -1.11
C TYR A 124 -5.01 10.38 -1.75
N ARG A 125 -5.83 11.07 -0.96
CA ARG A 125 -6.71 12.14 -1.46
C ARG A 125 -5.93 13.31 -2.04
N LYS A 126 -4.83 13.69 -1.42
CA LYS A 126 -3.95 14.75 -1.94
C LYS A 126 -3.39 14.38 -3.32
N ARG A 127 -3.13 13.09 -3.54
CA ARG A 127 -2.63 12.60 -4.83
C ARG A 127 -3.73 12.49 -5.89
N GLY A 128 -5.00 12.58 -5.52
CA GLY A 128 -6.13 12.53 -6.45
C GLY A 128 -6.99 11.28 -6.36
N PHE A 129 -6.72 10.37 -5.41
CA PHE A 129 -7.62 9.24 -5.16
C PHE A 129 -8.96 9.75 -4.64
N VAL A 130 -10.04 9.16 -5.14
CA VAL A 130 -11.42 9.51 -4.74
C VAL A 130 -12.14 8.26 -4.25
N ASN A 131 -13.02 8.45 -3.26
CA ASN A 131 -13.86 7.39 -2.76
C ASN A 131 -14.80 6.88 -3.86
N GLY A 132 -15.02 5.58 -3.89
CA GLY A 132 -15.88 4.95 -4.89
C GLY A 132 -16.34 3.57 -4.46
N ALA A 133 -16.84 2.82 -5.45
CA ALA A 133 -17.38 1.48 -5.24
C ALA A 133 -16.32 0.49 -4.77
N ALA A 134 -16.78 -0.59 -4.14
CA ALA A 134 -15.94 -1.74 -3.85
C ALA A 134 -15.39 -2.34 -5.16
N PHE A 135 -14.20 -2.90 -5.08
CA PHE A 135 -13.54 -3.57 -6.20
C PHE A 135 -13.03 -4.94 -5.74
N GLY A 136 -12.67 -5.80 -6.70
CA GLY A 136 -12.23 -7.15 -6.38
C GLY A 136 -13.25 -7.90 -5.54
N ASP A 137 -12.79 -8.57 -4.51
CA ASP A 137 -13.65 -9.32 -3.57
C ASP A 137 -14.05 -8.53 -2.34
N TYR A 138 -13.72 -7.23 -2.30
CA TYR A 138 -14.06 -6.38 -1.15
C TYR A 138 -15.55 -6.09 -1.08
N VAL A 139 -16.04 -6.00 0.16
CA VAL A 139 -17.41 -5.56 0.47
C VAL A 139 -17.29 -4.33 1.36
N LEU A 140 -18.00 -3.25 1.02
CA LEU A 140 -18.02 -2.05 1.82
C LEU A 140 -18.80 -2.28 3.12
N THR A 141 -18.21 -1.84 4.23
CA THR A 141 -18.78 -1.87 5.58
C THR A 141 -18.74 -0.46 6.16
N ASP A 142 -19.23 -0.30 7.39
CA ASP A 142 -19.14 0.99 8.10
C ASP A 142 -17.69 1.35 8.47
N PHE A 143 -16.80 0.38 8.46
CA PHE A 143 -15.39 0.58 8.81
C PHE A 143 -14.53 0.93 7.61
N ASN A 144 -14.67 0.22 6.48
CA ASN A 144 -13.74 0.33 5.36
C ASN A 144 -14.27 1.25 4.25
N GLN A 145 -13.36 1.61 3.37
CA GLN A 145 -13.68 2.40 2.19
C GLN A 145 -12.74 2.02 1.06
N CYS A 146 -13.18 2.22 -0.16
CA CYS A 146 -12.37 2.03 -1.36
C CYS A 146 -12.15 3.36 -2.06
N LEU A 147 -10.93 3.58 -2.53
CA LEU A 147 -10.54 4.76 -3.29
C LEU A 147 -9.92 4.35 -4.61
N HIS A 148 -10.06 5.20 -5.60
CA HIS A 148 -9.62 4.94 -6.96
C HIS A 148 -8.90 6.14 -7.56
N LEU A 149 -7.89 5.86 -8.38
CA LEU A 149 -7.17 6.86 -9.18
C LEU A 149 -7.13 6.37 -10.63
N THR A 150 -7.63 7.22 -11.53
CA THR A 150 -7.49 6.97 -12.97
C THR A 150 -6.09 7.40 -13.42
N LEU A 151 -5.39 6.51 -14.12
CA LEU A 151 -4.08 6.76 -14.69
C LEU A 151 -4.21 6.98 -16.20
N VAL A 152 -3.71 8.08 -16.66
CA VAL A 152 -3.70 8.43 -18.10
C VAL A 152 -2.29 8.58 -18.63
#